data_e7d2fae69d731e0c8e46b7b473daf2b0
#
_entry.id   e7d2fae69d731e0c8e46b7b473daf2b0
#
_cell.length_a   1.000
_cell.length_b   1.000
_cell.length_c   1.000
_cell.angle_alpha   90.00
_cell.angle_beta   90.00
_cell.angle_gamma   90.00
#
_symmetry.space_group_name_H-M   'P 1'
#
loop_
_entity.id
_entity.type
_entity.pdbx_description
1 polymer ?
#
loop_
_entity_poly.entity_id
_entity_poly.type
_entity_poly.pdbx_seq_one_letter_code
_entity_poly.pdbx_strand_id
1 'polypeptide(L)'
;LENALTAYPTLEGAIIHSDRGTQYTSESYRQTIREHHIHQSMNSAGGRCHDNARCESMWARMKTELLYDRYDTSQMTVEELKALIWRYFLSYWNNRRICSANGGLPPMIKRRQYYEALELVA
;
A
#
# COMPACT_ATOMS: atom_id res chain seq x y z
N LEU A 1 -7.49 0.30 6.68
CA LEU A 1 -7.54 -1.14 6.99
C LEU A 1 -8.88 -1.73 6.56
N GLU A 2 -10.02 -1.15 6.98
CA GLU A 2 -11.38 -1.62 6.66
C GLU A 2 -11.61 -1.87 5.16
N ASN A 3 -11.21 -0.96 4.28
CA ASN A 3 -11.31 -1.14 2.83
C ASN A 3 -10.52 -2.36 2.32
N ALA A 4 -9.37 -2.65 2.95
CA ALA A 4 -8.58 -3.83 2.59
C ALA A 4 -9.27 -5.12 3.07
N LEU A 5 -9.84 -5.11 4.28
CA LEU A 5 -10.60 -6.24 4.83
C LEU A 5 -11.86 -6.53 4.02
N THR A 6 -12.56 -5.49 3.55
CA THR A 6 -13.72 -5.65 2.67
C THR A 6 -13.33 -6.27 1.32
N ALA A 7 -12.22 -5.82 0.74
CA ALA A 7 -11.75 -6.33 -0.55
C ALA A 7 -11.11 -7.73 -0.48
N TYR A 8 -10.53 -8.06 0.67
CA TYR A 8 -9.80 -9.30 0.92
C TYR A 8 -10.18 -9.86 2.30
N PRO A 9 -11.30 -10.57 2.43
CA PRO A 9 -11.77 -11.10 3.71
C PRO A 9 -10.85 -12.17 4.31
N THR A 10 -9.94 -12.74 3.52
CA THR A 10 -8.98 -13.78 3.95
C THR A 10 -7.60 -13.20 4.24
N LEU A 11 -7.52 -12.13 5.03
CA LEU A 11 -6.25 -11.55 5.48
C LEU A 11 -5.73 -12.15 6.79
N GLU A 12 -6.32 -13.20 7.29
CA GLU A 12 -5.83 -13.94 8.46
C GLU A 12 -4.37 -14.38 8.25
N GLY A 13 -3.51 -14.14 9.24
CA GLY A 13 -2.08 -14.41 9.16
C GLY A 13 -1.26 -13.41 8.33
N ALA A 14 -1.89 -12.43 7.69
CA ALA A 14 -1.17 -11.39 6.97
C ALA A 14 -0.32 -10.53 7.92
N ILE A 15 0.80 -10.01 7.43
CA ILE A 15 1.63 -9.08 8.18
C ILE A 15 1.37 -7.66 7.68
N ILE A 16 0.96 -6.76 8.57
CA ILE A 16 0.89 -5.34 8.30
C ILE A 16 2.08 -4.64 8.94
N HIS A 17 2.91 -4.01 8.11
CA HIS A 17 4.07 -3.25 8.57
C HIS A 17 3.77 -1.75 8.53
N SER A 18 4.14 -1.03 9.60
CA SER A 18 3.97 0.42 9.69
C SER A 18 5.10 1.07 10.47
N ASP A 19 5.18 2.39 10.40
CA ASP A 19 5.93 3.17 11.38
C ASP A 19 5.21 3.16 12.74
N ARG A 20 5.74 3.94 13.71
CA ARG A 20 5.16 4.08 15.05
C ARG A 20 4.22 5.29 15.16
N GLY A 21 3.61 5.71 14.06
CA GLY A 21 2.60 6.77 14.08
C GLY A 21 1.47 6.48 15.08
N THR A 22 0.91 7.53 15.69
CA THR A 22 -0.12 7.39 16.74
C THR A 22 -1.34 6.63 16.25
N GLN A 23 -1.68 6.75 14.97
CA GLN A 23 -2.78 6.00 14.35
C GLN A 23 -2.55 4.48 14.39
N TYR A 24 -1.33 4.01 14.21
CA TYR A 24 -0.99 2.57 14.20
C TYR A 24 -0.73 2.01 15.60
N THR A 25 -0.53 2.87 16.59
CA THR A 25 -0.36 2.49 18.01
C THR A 25 -1.63 2.66 18.83
N SER A 26 -2.71 3.19 18.24
CA SER A 26 -4.00 3.35 18.92
C SER A 26 -4.61 2.01 19.30
N GLU A 27 -5.35 1.98 20.41
CA GLU A 27 -5.99 0.73 20.85
C GLU A 27 -7.06 0.25 19.85
N SER A 28 -7.82 1.17 19.27
CA SER A 28 -8.79 0.85 18.22
C SER A 28 -8.16 0.12 17.03
N TYR A 29 -7.02 0.61 16.54
CA TYR A 29 -6.31 -0.03 15.43
C TYR A 29 -5.79 -1.42 15.81
N ARG A 30 -5.20 -1.55 17.01
CA ARG A 30 -4.71 -2.83 17.51
C ARG A 30 -5.82 -3.84 17.73
N GLN A 31 -6.98 -3.39 18.19
CA GLN A 31 -8.15 -4.24 18.35
C GLN A 31 -8.61 -4.80 17.00
N THR A 32 -8.75 -3.95 15.98
CA THR A 32 -9.11 -4.39 14.62
C THR A 32 -8.12 -5.43 14.08
N ILE A 33 -6.82 -5.22 14.28
CA ILE A 33 -5.79 -6.19 13.85
C ILE A 33 -5.96 -7.53 14.57
N ARG A 34 -6.21 -7.53 15.88
CA ARG A 34 -6.44 -8.77 16.67
C ARG A 34 -7.68 -9.52 16.21
N GLU A 35 -8.80 -8.80 16.02
CA GLU A 35 -10.07 -9.38 15.59
C GLU A 35 -9.98 -10.08 14.23
N HIS A 36 -9.11 -9.61 13.35
CA HIS A 36 -8.88 -10.19 12.04
C HIS A 36 -7.64 -11.10 11.95
N HIS A 37 -7.03 -11.44 13.10
CA HIS A 37 -5.84 -12.31 13.17
C HIS A 37 -4.68 -11.86 12.29
N ILE A 38 -4.48 -10.54 12.18
CA ILE A 38 -3.40 -9.92 11.40
C ILE A 38 -2.20 -9.67 12.32
N HIS A 39 -1.00 -9.95 11.85
CA HIS A 39 0.24 -9.69 12.58
C HIS A 39 0.71 -8.26 12.36
N GLN A 40 0.83 -7.49 13.44
CA GLN A 40 1.40 -6.16 13.38
C GLN A 40 2.93 -6.21 13.46
N SER A 41 3.60 -5.63 12.48
CA SER A 41 5.04 -5.36 12.46
C SER A 41 5.27 -3.85 12.48
N MET A 42 6.24 -3.39 13.24
CA MET A 42 6.58 -1.97 13.34
C MET A 42 8.08 -1.76 13.23
N ASN A 43 8.47 -0.57 12.78
CA ASN A 43 9.86 -0.14 12.83
C ASN A 43 10.44 -0.32 14.23
N SER A 44 11.71 -0.69 14.32
CA SER A 44 12.45 -0.80 15.58
C SER A 44 12.38 0.49 16.40
N ALA A 45 12.44 0.37 17.73
CA ALA A 45 12.50 1.52 18.61
C ALA A 45 13.80 2.30 18.33
N GLY A 46 13.68 3.61 18.04
CA GLY A 46 14.81 4.46 17.64
C GLY A 46 14.89 4.78 16.17
N GLY A 47 13.89 4.35 15.36
CA GLY A 47 13.60 4.90 14.03
C GLY A 47 14.68 4.74 12.99
N ARG A 48 15.11 3.52 12.71
CA ARG A 48 15.85 3.28 11.46
C ARG A 48 14.83 3.34 10.31
N CYS A 49 14.91 4.39 9.49
CA CYS A 49 14.04 4.62 8.33
C CYS A 49 14.09 3.51 7.28
N HIS A 50 15.05 2.60 7.36
CA HIS A 50 15.23 1.51 6.40
C HIS A 50 14.08 0.52 6.38
N ASP A 51 13.40 0.32 7.50
CA ASP A 51 12.31 -0.66 7.60
C ASP A 51 11.06 -0.21 6.81
N ASN A 52 10.84 1.10 6.68
CA ASN A 52 9.71 1.68 5.93
C ASN A 52 10.11 2.27 4.55
N ALA A 53 11.35 2.08 4.12
CA ALA A 53 11.90 2.70 2.92
C ALA A 53 11.09 2.41 1.64
N ARG A 54 10.44 1.24 1.56
CA ARG A 54 9.59 0.88 0.42
C ARG A 54 8.33 1.76 0.35
N CYS A 55 7.69 1.99 1.48
CA CYS A 55 6.50 2.84 1.57
C CYS A 55 6.87 4.31 1.31
N GLU A 56 7.96 4.79 1.89
CA GLU A 56 8.49 6.13 1.65
C GLU A 56 8.84 6.35 0.19
N SER A 57 9.52 5.38 -0.44
CA SER A 57 9.84 5.42 -1.87
C SER A 57 8.59 5.43 -2.75
N MET A 58 7.56 4.68 -2.39
CA MET A 58 6.27 4.68 -3.10
C MET A 58 5.61 6.05 -3.04
N TRP A 59 5.55 6.67 -1.85
CA TRP A 59 5.00 8.01 -1.68
C TRP A 59 5.80 9.08 -2.39
N ALA A 60 7.13 9.03 -2.32
CA ALA A 60 8.00 9.96 -3.03
C ALA A 60 7.77 9.88 -4.55
N ARG A 61 7.69 8.68 -5.10
CA ARG A 61 7.41 8.47 -6.53
C ARG A 61 6.02 8.96 -6.92
N MET A 62 5.00 8.66 -6.12
CA MET A 62 3.65 9.17 -6.36
C MET A 62 3.63 10.70 -6.39
N LYS A 63 4.28 11.36 -5.45
CA LYS A 63 4.38 12.82 -5.43
C LYS A 63 5.05 13.36 -6.69
N THR A 64 6.16 12.76 -7.10
CA THR A 64 6.90 13.19 -8.30
C THR A 64 6.15 12.89 -9.60
N GLU A 65 5.55 11.70 -9.71
CA GLU A 65 4.90 11.28 -10.95
C GLU A 65 3.49 11.87 -11.12
N LEU A 66 2.81 12.17 -10.02
CA LEU A 66 1.42 12.62 -10.04
C LEU A 66 1.24 14.10 -9.72
N LEU A 67 1.91 14.62 -8.68
CA LEU A 67 1.56 15.93 -8.13
C LEU A 67 2.55 17.03 -8.56
N TYR A 68 3.85 16.80 -8.43
CA TYR A 68 4.83 17.83 -8.67
C TYR A 68 4.81 18.30 -10.14
N ASP A 69 4.77 19.61 -10.33
CA ASP A 69 4.76 20.31 -11.63
C ASP A 69 3.56 19.95 -12.52
N ARG A 70 2.54 19.25 -12.00
CA ARG A 70 1.35 18.88 -12.76
C ARG A 70 0.06 19.52 -12.25
N TYR A 71 -0.04 19.69 -10.93
CA TYR A 71 -1.24 20.23 -10.28
C TYR A 71 -0.86 21.23 -9.21
N ASP A 72 -1.55 22.34 -9.17
CA ASP A 72 -1.56 23.23 -8.00
C ASP A 72 -2.48 22.63 -6.93
N THR A 73 -1.90 21.84 -6.05
CA THR A 73 -2.66 21.17 -5.00
C THR A 73 -3.25 22.13 -3.95
N SER A 74 -2.79 23.39 -3.91
CA SER A 74 -3.35 24.42 -3.02
C SER A 74 -4.77 24.85 -3.42
N GLN A 75 -5.12 24.63 -4.69
CA GLN A 75 -6.43 24.96 -5.25
C GLN A 75 -7.40 23.75 -5.25
N MET A 76 -6.95 22.58 -4.83
CA MET A 76 -7.75 21.36 -4.85
C MET A 76 -8.47 21.14 -3.53
N THR A 77 -9.68 20.64 -3.61
CA THR A 77 -10.37 20.07 -2.46
C THR A 77 -9.73 18.75 -2.02
N VAL A 78 -9.96 18.34 -0.78
CA VAL A 78 -9.48 17.05 -0.26
C VAL A 78 -10.06 15.88 -1.06
N GLU A 79 -11.30 15.99 -1.50
CA GLU A 79 -12.00 14.97 -2.29
C GLU A 79 -11.39 14.82 -3.68
N GLU A 80 -11.08 15.92 -4.35
CA GLU A 80 -10.39 15.89 -5.64
C GLU A 80 -9.00 15.28 -5.52
N LEU A 81 -8.24 15.66 -4.50
CA LEU A 81 -6.92 15.09 -4.23
C LEU A 81 -6.99 13.59 -3.95
N LYS A 82 -7.95 13.16 -3.11
CA LYS A 82 -8.18 11.73 -2.84
C LYS A 82 -8.52 10.96 -4.12
N ALA A 83 -9.42 11.47 -4.95
CA ALA A 83 -9.81 10.83 -6.21
C ALA A 83 -8.62 10.70 -7.17
N LEU A 84 -7.78 11.72 -7.23
CA LEU A 84 -6.57 11.74 -8.05
C LEU A 84 -5.56 10.68 -7.61
N ILE A 85 -5.27 10.62 -6.31
CA ILE A 85 -4.37 9.62 -5.69
C ILE A 85 -4.93 8.21 -5.88
N TRP A 86 -6.22 8.01 -5.66
CA TRP A 86 -6.89 6.74 -5.83
C TRP A 86 -6.77 6.22 -7.27
N ARG A 87 -7.05 7.09 -8.26
CA ARG A 87 -6.89 6.76 -9.68
C ARG A 87 -5.44 6.39 -10.01
N TYR A 88 -4.48 7.13 -9.47
CA TYR A 88 -3.06 6.85 -9.68
C TYR A 88 -2.70 5.44 -9.24
N PHE A 89 -3.06 5.04 -8.01
CA PHE A 89 -2.72 3.72 -7.50
C PHE A 89 -3.50 2.60 -8.18
N LEU A 90 -4.81 2.73 -8.33
CA LEU A 90 -5.63 1.65 -8.90
C LEU A 90 -5.43 1.46 -10.40
N SER A 91 -5.34 2.54 -11.17
CA SER A 91 -5.25 2.43 -12.63
C SER A 91 -3.81 2.38 -13.12
N TYR A 92 -3.00 3.36 -12.74
CA TYR A 92 -1.65 3.49 -13.29
C TYR A 92 -0.64 2.61 -12.54
N TRP A 93 -0.50 2.79 -11.22
CA TRP A 93 0.49 2.06 -10.43
C TRP A 93 0.32 0.55 -10.52
N ASN A 94 -0.88 0.07 -10.28
CA ASN A 94 -1.16 -1.36 -10.22
C ASN A 94 -1.16 -2.04 -11.59
N ASN A 95 -1.59 -1.35 -12.66
CA ASN A 95 -1.84 -1.99 -13.95
C ASN A 95 -0.87 -1.60 -15.07
N ARG A 96 -0.14 -0.49 -14.94
CA ARG A 96 0.69 0.04 -16.02
C ARG A 96 2.13 0.32 -15.61
N ARG A 97 2.35 0.74 -14.35
CA ARG A 97 3.66 1.11 -13.90
C ARG A 97 4.56 -0.10 -13.76
N ILE A 98 5.63 -0.15 -14.54
CA ILE A 98 6.65 -1.20 -14.43
C ILE A 98 7.40 -1.11 -13.10
N CYS A 99 7.72 -2.26 -12.51
CA CYS A 99 8.43 -2.36 -11.24
C CYS A 99 9.59 -3.35 -11.39
N SER A 100 10.80 -2.90 -11.18
CA SER A 100 12.01 -3.75 -11.28
C SER A 100 11.95 -4.93 -10.30
N ALA A 101 11.43 -4.73 -9.09
CA ALA A 101 11.24 -5.78 -8.10
C ALA A 101 10.27 -6.90 -8.55
N ASN A 102 9.43 -6.62 -9.55
CA ASN A 102 8.50 -7.57 -10.15
C ASN A 102 9.00 -8.11 -11.51
N GLY A 103 10.30 -7.96 -11.80
CA GLY A 103 10.86 -8.36 -13.09
C GLY A 103 10.40 -7.45 -14.24
N GLY A 104 10.17 -6.16 -13.98
CA GLY A 104 9.70 -5.20 -14.99
C GLY A 104 8.20 -5.26 -15.25
N LEU A 105 7.43 -6.00 -14.47
CA LEU A 105 5.99 -6.13 -14.63
C LEU A 105 5.23 -5.20 -13.69
N PRO A 106 4.06 -4.69 -14.09
CA PRO A 106 3.12 -4.06 -13.19
C PRO A 106 2.66 -5.01 -12.08
N PRO A 107 2.33 -4.49 -10.86
CA PRO A 107 1.93 -5.32 -9.72
C PRO A 107 0.80 -6.32 -10.02
N MET A 108 -0.25 -5.89 -10.71
CA MET A 108 -1.41 -6.76 -11.00
C MET A 108 -1.09 -7.85 -12.04
N ILE A 109 -0.18 -7.59 -12.97
CA ILE A 109 0.28 -8.61 -13.91
C ILE A 109 1.10 -9.68 -13.17
N LYS A 110 2.02 -9.24 -12.29
CA LYS A 110 2.81 -10.17 -11.47
C LYS A 110 1.93 -11.01 -10.55
N ARG A 111 0.92 -10.39 -9.93
CA ARG A 111 -0.05 -11.09 -9.09
C ARG A 111 -0.82 -12.15 -9.87
N ARG A 112 -1.30 -11.83 -11.07
CA ARG A 112 -2.01 -12.78 -11.94
C ARG A 112 -1.15 -13.99 -12.27
N GLN A 113 0.08 -13.77 -12.70
CA GLN A 113 1.02 -14.86 -12.98
C GLN A 113 1.26 -15.76 -11.78
N TYR A 114 1.29 -15.21 -10.57
CA TYR A 114 1.44 -16.00 -9.36
C TYR A 114 0.24 -16.94 -9.12
N TYR A 115 -0.98 -16.45 -9.29
CA TYR A 115 -2.18 -17.29 -9.12
C TYR A 115 -2.33 -18.33 -10.23
N GLU A 116 -2.07 -17.97 -11.49
CA GLU A 116 -2.06 -18.91 -12.61
C GLU A 116 -1.04 -20.04 -12.38
N ALA A 117 0.13 -19.72 -11.82
CA ALA A 117 1.12 -20.74 -11.49
C ALA A 117 0.66 -21.65 -10.33
N LEU A 118 -0.09 -21.16 -9.36
CA LEU A 118 -0.66 -21.99 -8.29
C LEU A 118 -1.73 -22.94 -8.80
N GLU A 119 -2.59 -22.51 -9.71
CA GLU A 119 -3.63 -23.35 -10.32
C GLU A 119 -3.07 -24.48 -11.17
N LEU A 120 -1.86 -24.28 -11.75
CA LEU A 120 -1.19 -25.33 -12.54
C LEU A 120 -0.52 -26.42 -11.68
N VAL A 121 -0.38 -26.20 -10.37
CA VAL A 121 0.31 -27.11 -9.43
C VAL A 121 -0.68 -27.81 -8.49
N ALA A 122 -1.94 -27.38 -8.48
CA ALA A 122 -3.03 -27.93 -7.66
C ALA A 122 -3.80 -29.02 -8.42
#